data_77c5c3c43e77c19ec011d7528157d647
#
_entry.id   77c5c3c43e77c19ec011d7528157d647
#
_cell.length_a   1.000
_cell.length_b   1.000
_cell.length_c   1.000
_cell.angle_alpha   90.00
_cell.angle_beta   90.00
_cell.angle_gamma   90.00
#
_symmetry.space_group_name_H-M   'P 1'
#
loop_
_entity.id
_entity.type
_entity.pdbx_description
1 polymer ?
#
loop_
_entity_poly.entity_id
_entity_poly.type
_entity_poly.pdbx_seq_one_letter_code
_entity_poly.pdbx_strand_id
1 'polypeptide(L)'
;GADAPVISAGNITLQATASVDQASLLLALPTARAQIRINGGQIDAAGSFAATASGNAAGGLTLLPLGVVVTNAEGSIAIGGDTRIDAASMALSAQSGVTAAILTESLAPDSSAADAAVAISTVNSTATTRIDGNAQITVAGVATMSAENTVTNRAEATPDTAAFGASLAVSVVRIDTAAEIAGDARVQAGSLGLDARTAADITLRAAATEGGATAPAEGSKTQQYLDDPAYGQQATTSEGTVSVVGALAISDLVSSTRAGVDSTAQTTVAGALDLQA
;
A
#
# COMPACT_ATOMS: atom_id res chain seq x y z
N GLY A 1 -13.00 21.54 37.05
CA GLY A 1 -12.63 20.75 35.91
C GLY A 1 -12.44 19.33 36.38
N ALA A 2 -12.83 18.33 35.59
CA ALA A 2 -12.44 16.95 35.87
C ALA A 2 -10.92 16.84 35.72
N ASP A 3 -10.26 16.22 36.71
CA ASP A 3 -8.82 15.98 36.61
C ASP A 3 -8.53 15.11 35.36
N ALA A 4 -7.47 15.44 34.63
CA ALA A 4 -7.05 14.65 33.47
C ALA A 4 -6.73 13.20 33.94
N PRO A 5 -7.10 12.17 33.15
CA PRO A 5 -6.78 10.79 33.53
C PRO A 5 -5.27 10.59 33.62
N VAL A 6 -4.85 9.88 34.66
CA VAL A 6 -3.44 9.57 34.91
C VAL A 6 -3.24 8.06 34.86
N ILE A 7 -2.26 7.60 34.07
CA ILE A 7 -1.81 6.22 34.05
C ILE A 7 -0.37 6.20 34.55
N SER A 8 -0.11 5.47 35.64
CA SER A 8 1.23 5.34 36.21
C SER A 8 1.62 3.87 36.38
N ALA A 9 2.76 3.47 35.82
CA ALA A 9 3.29 2.10 35.92
C ALA A 9 4.81 2.07 35.76
N GLY A 10 5.42 0.92 36.08
CA GLY A 10 6.83 0.68 35.79
C GLY A 10 7.11 0.71 34.27
N ASN A 11 6.40 -0.12 33.54
CA ASN A 11 6.42 -0.12 32.06
C ASN A 11 5.01 -0.09 31.54
N ILE A 12 4.79 0.61 30.42
CA ILE A 12 3.51 0.71 29.75
C ILE A 12 3.69 0.27 28.29
N THR A 13 2.91 -0.71 27.87
CA THR A 13 2.90 -1.19 26.49
C THR A 13 1.49 -1.14 25.92
N LEU A 14 1.33 -0.47 24.79
CA LEU A 14 0.10 -0.41 24.01
C LEU A 14 0.31 -1.15 22.68
N GLN A 15 -0.63 -2.01 22.32
CA GLN A 15 -0.56 -2.75 21.06
C GLN A 15 -1.91 -2.76 20.35
N ALA A 16 -1.89 -2.46 19.06
CA ALA A 16 -3.01 -2.62 18.15
C ALA A 16 -2.54 -3.43 16.94
N THR A 17 -3.27 -4.49 16.60
CA THR A 17 -2.95 -5.34 15.45
C THR A 17 -4.24 -5.63 14.68
N ALA A 18 -4.19 -5.47 13.37
CA ALA A 18 -5.24 -5.86 12.45
C ALA A 18 -4.62 -6.64 11.29
N SER A 19 -5.21 -7.78 10.96
CA SER A 19 -4.80 -8.59 9.81
C SER A 19 -6.03 -9.11 9.08
N VAL A 20 -6.05 -8.93 7.76
CA VAL A 20 -7.10 -9.42 6.88
C VAL A 20 -6.46 -10.09 5.67
N ASP A 21 -6.87 -11.32 5.41
CA ASP A 21 -6.52 -12.06 4.19
C ASP A 21 -7.82 -12.44 3.47
N GLN A 22 -7.94 -12.03 2.23
CA GLN A 22 -9.12 -12.28 1.42
C GLN A 22 -8.72 -12.79 0.03
N ALA A 23 -9.03 -14.04 -0.25
CA ALA A 23 -9.03 -14.58 -1.61
C ALA A 23 -10.46 -14.55 -2.16
N SER A 24 -10.63 -14.15 -3.41
CA SER A 24 -11.93 -14.07 -4.08
C SER A 24 -11.82 -14.46 -5.54
N LEU A 25 -12.96 -14.76 -6.17
CA LEU A 25 -12.99 -15.11 -7.60
C LEU A 25 -13.13 -13.88 -8.51
N LEU A 26 -13.73 -12.79 -8.06
CA LEU A 26 -13.99 -11.62 -8.91
C LEU A 26 -13.55 -10.30 -8.30
N LEU A 27 -13.77 -10.10 -7.01
CA LEU A 27 -13.50 -8.86 -6.30
C LEU A 27 -12.99 -9.15 -4.89
N ALA A 28 -11.79 -8.66 -4.55
CA ALA A 28 -11.27 -8.68 -3.19
C ALA A 28 -11.08 -7.25 -2.66
N LEU A 29 -11.60 -6.99 -1.46
CA LEU A 29 -11.57 -5.67 -0.80
C LEU A 29 -11.02 -5.77 0.64
N PRO A 30 -9.85 -6.40 0.89
CA PRO A 30 -9.33 -6.52 2.24
C PRO A 30 -8.95 -5.14 2.80
N THR A 31 -9.38 -4.88 4.04
CA THR A 31 -9.02 -3.66 4.77
C THR A 31 -8.61 -4.02 6.18
N ALA A 32 -7.37 -3.71 6.55
CA ALA A 32 -6.82 -3.88 7.89
C ALA A 32 -6.40 -2.53 8.47
N ARG A 33 -6.92 -2.19 9.66
CA ARG A 33 -6.63 -0.92 10.32
C ARG A 33 -6.28 -1.13 11.78
N ALA A 34 -5.06 -0.78 12.16
CA ALA A 34 -4.57 -0.78 13.54
C ALA A 34 -4.22 0.64 13.96
N GLN A 35 -4.88 1.16 14.97
CA GLN A 35 -4.68 2.54 15.42
C GLN A 35 -4.50 2.61 16.92
N ILE A 36 -3.52 3.39 17.39
CA ILE A 36 -3.36 3.83 18.77
C ILE A 36 -3.47 5.35 18.78
N ARG A 37 -4.43 5.85 19.53
CA ARG A 37 -4.62 7.31 19.68
C ARG A 37 -4.63 7.68 21.14
N ILE A 38 -3.75 8.60 21.51
CA ILE A 38 -3.68 9.20 22.84
C ILE A 38 -3.95 10.69 22.67
N ASN A 39 -5.03 11.17 23.28
CA ASN A 39 -5.46 12.56 23.13
C ASN A 39 -5.83 13.13 24.51
N GLY A 40 -4.86 13.75 25.15
CA GLY A 40 -4.96 14.26 26.51
C GLY A 40 -4.67 13.20 27.59
N GLY A 41 -4.48 13.68 28.82
CA GLY A 41 -4.12 12.85 29.98
C GLY A 41 -2.64 12.78 30.25
N GLN A 42 -2.29 12.14 31.36
CA GLN A 42 -0.91 11.98 31.82
C GLN A 42 -0.52 10.49 31.86
N ILE A 43 0.65 10.18 31.36
CA ILE A 43 1.24 8.85 31.36
C ILE A 43 2.61 8.95 32.02
N ASP A 44 2.78 8.28 33.15
CA ASP A 44 4.02 8.22 33.90
C ASP A 44 4.56 6.79 33.87
N ALA A 45 5.58 6.54 33.05
CA ALA A 45 6.26 5.25 32.97
C ALA A 45 7.64 5.36 33.65
N ALA A 46 7.78 4.81 34.84
CA ALA A 46 9.07 4.81 35.53
C ALA A 46 10.18 4.11 34.71
N GLY A 47 9.83 3.19 33.85
CA GLY A 47 10.68 2.52 32.89
C GLY A 47 10.34 2.91 31.45
N SER A 48 9.83 1.97 30.65
CA SER A 48 9.56 2.18 29.23
C SER A 48 8.08 2.49 28.94
N PHE A 49 7.85 3.41 28.00
CA PHE A 49 6.59 3.56 27.29
C PHE A 49 6.75 3.05 25.85
N ALA A 50 5.98 2.04 25.47
CA ALA A 50 6.01 1.47 24.13
C ALA A 50 4.61 1.44 23.52
N ALA A 51 4.49 1.81 22.26
CA ALA A 51 3.25 1.68 21.47
C ALA A 51 3.56 1.08 20.10
N THR A 52 2.80 0.05 19.72
CA THR A 52 2.95 -0.63 18.42
C THR A 52 1.60 -0.76 17.73
N ALA A 53 1.49 -0.27 16.51
CA ALA A 53 0.31 -0.43 15.66
C ALA A 53 0.70 -1.13 14.35
N SER A 54 0.10 -2.30 14.06
CA SER A 54 0.43 -3.08 12.85
C SER A 54 -0.84 -3.48 12.10
N GLY A 55 -0.99 -2.96 10.88
CA GLY A 55 -2.06 -3.29 9.96
C GLY A 55 -1.56 -4.06 8.75
N ASN A 56 -2.07 -5.28 8.51
CA ASN A 56 -1.66 -6.13 7.40
C ASN A 56 -2.88 -6.58 6.59
N ALA A 57 -2.89 -6.28 5.30
CA ALA A 57 -3.96 -6.69 4.41
C ALA A 57 -3.41 -7.45 3.20
N ALA A 58 -3.97 -8.63 2.95
CA ALA A 58 -3.67 -9.42 1.77
C ALA A 58 -4.93 -9.62 0.92
N GLY A 59 -4.82 -9.36 -0.38
CA GLY A 59 -5.87 -9.59 -1.37
C GLY A 59 -5.36 -10.43 -2.53
N GLY A 60 -6.04 -11.53 -2.82
CA GLY A 60 -5.69 -12.43 -3.92
C GLY A 60 -6.87 -12.70 -4.86
N LEU A 61 -6.58 -12.82 -6.16
CA LEU A 61 -7.55 -13.14 -7.18
C LEU A 61 -6.90 -13.93 -8.31
N THR A 62 -7.49 -15.07 -8.67
CA THR A 62 -6.96 -15.94 -9.73
C THR A 62 -8.10 -16.54 -10.56
N LEU A 63 -7.82 -16.82 -11.83
CA LEU A 63 -8.62 -17.68 -12.72
C LEU A 63 -9.86 -17.06 -13.40
N LEU A 64 -10.07 -15.76 -13.37
CA LEU A 64 -11.14 -15.12 -14.18
C LEU A 64 -10.57 -14.12 -15.18
N PRO A 65 -11.22 -13.87 -16.32
CA PRO A 65 -10.74 -12.91 -17.32
C PRO A 65 -10.81 -11.45 -16.84
N LEU A 66 -11.58 -11.19 -15.77
CA LEU A 66 -11.67 -9.88 -15.12
C LEU A 66 -11.43 -10.04 -13.62
N GLY A 67 -10.43 -9.34 -13.11
CA GLY A 67 -10.12 -9.30 -11.69
C GLY A 67 -9.93 -7.89 -11.16
N VAL A 68 -10.49 -7.61 -9.98
CA VAL A 68 -10.30 -6.35 -9.27
C VAL A 68 -9.92 -6.63 -7.82
N VAL A 69 -8.79 -6.08 -7.39
CA VAL A 69 -8.33 -6.14 -5.99
C VAL A 69 -8.12 -4.73 -5.48
N VAL A 70 -8.74 -4.39 -4.35
CA VAL A 70 -8.51 -3.12 -3.63
C VAL A 70 -8.07 -3.46 -2.22
N THR A 71 -6.81 -3.25 -1.92
CA THR A 71 -6.21 -3.61 -0.64
C THR A 71 -5.83 -2.36 0.15
N ASN A 72 -6.29 -2.28 1.40
CA ASN A 72 -6.01 -1.16 2.28
C ASN A 72 -5.39 -1.66 3.58
N ALA A 73 -4.25 -1.11 3.98
CA ALA A 73 -3.65 -1.35 5.28
C ALA A 73 -3.26 -0.04 5.96
N GLU A 74 -3.48 0.02 7.27
CA GLU A 74 -3.12 1.16 8.08
C GLU A 74 -2.56 0.70 9.42
N GLY A 75 -1.35 1.16 9.76
CA GLY A 75 -0.80 1.14 11.10
C GLY A 75 -0.54 2.58 11.54
N SER A 76 -1.21 3.07 12.59
CA SER A 76 -1.03 4.46 13.00
C SER A 76 -0.97 4.64 14.51
N ILE A 77 -0.06 5.52 14.95
CA ILE A 77 0.07 5.98 16.32
C ILE A 77 0.00 7.51 16.31
N ALA A 78 -0.96 8.07 17.02
CA ALA A 78 -1.09 9.50 17.18
C ALA A 78 -1.13 9.87 18.66
N ILE A 79 -0.23 10.73 19.09
CA ILE A 79 -0.18 11.33 20.42
C ILE A 79 -0.40 12.82 20.25
N GLY A 80 -1.49 13.33 20.80
CA GLY A 80 -1.88 14.72 20.56
C GLY A 80 -2.65 15.37 21.73
N GLY A 81 -3.22 16.54 21.45
CA GLY A 81 -3.92 17.34 22.45
C GLY A 81 -2.97 17.79 23.58
N ASP A 82 -3.48 17.85 24.80
CA ASP A 82 -2.71 18.21 26.01
C ASP A 82 -2.12 16.96 26.69
N THR A 83 -1.70 15.95 25.91
CA THR A 83 -1.10 14.73 26.44
C THR A 83 0.25 15.02 27.07
N ARG A 84 0.48 14.45 28.25
CA ARG A 84 1.78 14.48 28.91
C ARG A 84 2.31 13.06 29.09
N ILE A 85 3.56 12.80 28.65
CA ILE A 85 4.24 11.53 28.83
C ILE A 85 5.61 11.79 29.50
N ASP A 86 5.81 11.15 30.65
CA ASP A 86 7.11 11.10 31.33
C ASP A 86 7.58 9.64 31.35
N ALA A 87 8.74 9.33 30.79
CA ALA A 87 9.27 7.97 30.68
C ALA A 87 10.80 7.92 30.76
N ALA A 88 11.35 6.78 31.20
CA ALA A 88 12.78 6.57 31.11
C ALA A 88 13.22 6.31 29.66
N SER A 89 12.42 5.59 28.88
CA SER A 89 12.58 5.40 27.44
C SER A 89 11.24 5.35 26.72
N MET A 90 11.23 5.71 25.43
CA MET A 90 10.03 5.67 24.60
C MET A 90 10.29 4.99 23.26
N ALA A 91 9.36 4.13 22.84
CA ALA A 91 9.37 3.52 21.52
C ALA A 91 7.97 3.52 20.89
N LEU A 92 7.83 4.18 19.76
CA LEU A 92 6.61 4.19 18.95
C LEU A 92 6.91 3.49 17.62
N SER A 93 6.11 2.49 17.22
CA SER A 93 6.31 1.75 15.98
C SER A 93 4.99 1.53 15.26
N ALA A 94 4.84 2.14 14.08
CA ALA A 94 3.72 1.94 13.18
C ALA A 94 4.16 1.13 11.97
N GLN A 95 3.41 0.08 11.64
CA GLN A 95 3.71 -0.81 10.53
C GLN A 95 2.47 -1.01 9.66
N SER A 96 2.66 -1.00 8.35
CA SER A 96 1.63 -1.35 7.39
C SER A 96 2.18 -2.31 6.36
N GLY A 97 1.48 -3.43 6.15
CA GLY A 97 1.82 -4.44 5.17
C GLY A 97 0.70 -4.65 4.17
N VAL A 98 0.99 -4.57 2.87
CA VAL A 98 0.04 -4.88 1.81
C VAL A 98 0.61 -5.93 0.87
N THR A 99 -0.17 -6.98 0.62
CA THR A 99 0.07 -7.92 -0.46
C THR A 99 -1.17 -7.97 -1.35
N ALA A 100 -1.05 -7.52 -2.60
CA ALA A 100 -2.10 -7.62 -3.60
C ALA A 100 -1.59 -8.46 -4.78
N ALA A 101 -2.31 -9.52 -5.12
CA ALA A 101 -1.95 -10.39 -6.22
C ALA A 101 -3.17 -10.64 -7.12
N ILE A 102 -3.09 -10.25 -8.38
CA ILE A 102 -4.09 -10.54 -9.39
C ILE A 102 -3.43 -11.27 -10.54
N LEU A 103 -3.95 -12.44 -10.82
CA LEU A 103 -3.61 -13.20 -12.02
C LEU A 103 -4.92 -13.47 -12.77
N THR A 104 -5.13 -12.77 -13.87
CA THR A 104 -6.27 -13.02 -14.74
C THR A 104 -5.84 -13.82 -15.95
N GLU A 105 -6.51 -14.93 -16.15
CA GLU A 105 -6.33 -15.83 -17.27
C GLU A 105 -7.64 -15.90 -18.05
N SER A 106 -7.56 -16.19 -19.32
CA SER A 106 -8.76 -16.46 -20.11
C SER A 106 -9.48 -17.74 -19.66
N LEU A 107 -10.79 -17.72 -19.73
CA LEU A 107 -11.61 -18.92 -19.66
C LEU A 107 -12.12 -19.34 -21.04
N ALA A 108 -11.64 -18.71 -22.09
CA ALA A 108 -12.09 -19.04 -23.43
C ALA A 108 -11.60 -20.44 -23.84
N PRO A 109 -12.47 -21.30 -24.34
CA PRO A 109 -12.02 -22.58 -24.90
C PRO A 109 -11.11 -22.31 -26.12
N ASP A 110 -10.14 -23.21 -26.36
CA ASP A 110 -9.10 -23.14 -27.40
C ASP A 110 -9.56 -22.77 -28.82
N SER A 111 -10.84 -22.61 -29.05
CA SER A 111 -11.46 -22.29 -30.35
C SER A 111 -12.20 -20.96 -30.38
N SER A 112 -12.09 -20.11 -29.35
CA SER A 112 -12.82 -18.84 -29.36
C SER A 112 -12.14 -17.80 -30.27
N ALA A 113 -12.99 -17.04 -30.97
CA ALA A 113 -12.50 -16.01 -31.90
C ALA A 113 -11.94 -14.77 -31.18
N ALA A 114 -12.28 -14.57 -29.92
CA ALA A 114 -11.86 -13.41 -29.16
C ALA A 114 -11.60 -13.76 -27.69
N ASP A 115 -10.57 -13.19 -27.11
CA ASP A 115 -10.22 -13.35 -25.72
C ASP A 115 -9.77 -12.03 -25.08
N ALA A 116 -10.06 -11.86 -23.81
CA ALA A 116 -9.65 -10.67 -23.07
C ALA A 116 -9.34 -11.00 -21.61
N ALA A 117 -8.27 -10.39 -21.09
CA ALA A 117 -7.91 -10.47 -19.68
C ALA A 117 -7.74 -9.07 -19.10
N VAL A 118 -8.37 -8.80 -17.95
CA VAL A 118 -8.27 -7.49 -17.28
C VAL A 118 -7.92 -7.68 -15.80
N ALA A 119 -6.79 -7.12 -15.39
CA ALA A 119 -6.33 -7.11 -14.01
C ALA A 119 -6.26 -5.68 -13.48
N ILE A 120 -7.02 -5.35 -12.44
CA ILE A 120 -7.03 -4.02 -11.82
C ILE A 120 -6.67 -4.15 -10.34
N SER A 121 -5.54 -3.56 -9.94
CA SER A 121 -5.09 -3.51 -8.56
C SER A 121 -5.09 -2.07 -8.04
N THR A 122 -5.67 -1.87 -6.87
CA THR A 122 -5.54 -0.62 -6.11
C THR A 122 -5.01 -0.94 -4.73
N VAL A 123 -3.93 -0.29 -4.34
CA VAL A 123 -3.27 -0.47 -3.05
C VAL A 123 -3.17 0.87 -2.35
N ASN A 124 -3.63 0.92 -1.09
CA ASN A 124 -3.39 2.02 -0.19
C ASN A 124 -2.72 1.49 1.08
N SER A 125 -1.55 2.00 1.39
CA SER A 125 -0.77 1.59 2.56
C SER A 125 -0.31 2.81 3.35
N THR A 126 -0.64 2.85 4.65
CA THR A 126 -0.31 3.98 5.52
C THR A 126 0.36 3.48 6.79
N ALA A 127 1.58 3.95 7.07
CA ALA A 127 2.25 3.74 8.35
C ALA A 127 2.66 5.10 8.92
N THR A 128 2.10 5.48 10.08
CA THR A 128 2.36 6.81 10.65
C THR A 128 2.58 6.75 12.15
N THR A 129 3.67 7.37 12.61
CA THR A 129 3.86 7.75 14.02
C THR A 129 3.91 9.26 14.10
N ARG A 130 3.01 9.84 14.88
CA ARG A 130 2.90 11.29 14.98
C ARG A 130 2.71 11.76 16.42
N ILE A 131 3.48 12.76 16.81
CA ILE A 131 3.26 13.55 18.02
C ILE A 131 2.87 14.95 17.57
N ASP A 132 1.69 15.44 18.00
CA ASP A 132 1.18 16.75 17.56
C ASP A 132 0.42 17.50 18.68
N GLY A 133 -0.19 18.62 18.29
CA GLY A 133 -0.95 19.47 19.21
C GLY A 133 -0.05 20.08 20.28
N ASN A 134 -0.52 20.11 21.52
CA ASN A 134 0.23 20.63 22.68
C ASN A 134 0.90 19.50 23.51
N ALA A 135 1.15 18.34 22.89
CA ALA A 135 1.72 17.21 23.60
C ALA A 135 3.09 17.54 24.22
N GLN A 136 3.29 17.10 25.47
CA GLN A 136 4.52 17.30 26.22
C GLN A 136 5.12 15.94 26.54
N ILE A 137 6.25 15.64 25.94
CA ILE A 137 6.92 14.36 26.06
C ILE A 137 8.28 14.58 26.71
N THR A 138 8.54 13.93 27.84
CA THR A 138 9.82 13.94 28.55
C THR A 138 10.35 12.53 28.63
N VAL A 139 11.50 12.26 27.99
CA VAL A 139 12.15 10.96 27.99
C VAL A 139 13.58 11.13 28.52
N ALA A 140 13.89 10.52 29.65
CA ALA A 140 15.20 10.66 30.25
C ALA A 140 16.33 10.07 29.39
N GLY A 141 16.04 8.97 28.68
CA GLY A 141 16.97 8.25 27.83
C GLY A 141 16.62 8.38 26.33
N VAL A 142 16.44 7.26 25.66
CA VAL A 142 16.22 7.18 24.21
C VAL A 142 14.72 7.25 23.89
N ALA A 143 14.36 8.13 22.98
CA ALA A 143 13.06 8.18 22.33
C ALA A 143 13.19 7.75 20.85
N THR A 144 12.42 6.78 20.42
CA THR A 144 12.37 6.34 19.01
C THR A 144 10.95 6.38 18.47
N MET A 145 10.82 6.84 17.24
CA MET A 145 9.57 6.79 16.48
C MET A 145 9.88 6.18 15.13
N SER A 146 9.23 5.08 14.81
CA SER A 146 9.40 4.39 13.52
C SER A 146 8.09 4.23 12.78
N ALA A 147 8.14 4.39 11.46
CA ALA A 147 7.05 4.09 10.55
C ALA A 147 7.59 3.23 9.39
N GLU A 148 6.96 2.09 9.13
CA GLU A 148 7.41 1.15 8.11
C GLU A 148 6.24 0.69 7.24
N ASN A 149 6.40 0.84 5.92
CA ASN A 149 5.50 0.30 4.91
C ASN A 149 6.19 -0.78 4.10
N THR A 150 5.50 -1.92 3.94
CA THR A 150 5.90 -2.97 3.00
C THR A 150 4.75 -3.24 2.04
N VAL A 151 4.98 -3.02 0.75
CA VAL A 151 3.96 -3.21 -0.29
C VAL A 151 4.46 -4.18 -1.34
N THR A 152 3.72 -5.26 -1.56
CA THR A 152 3.89 -6.16 -2.69
C THR A 152 2.63 -6.11 -3.54
N ASN A 153 2.74 -5.66 -4.78
CA ASN A 153 1.62 -5.58 -5.70
C ASN A 153 1.96 -6.23 -7.04
N ARG A 154 1.20 -7.26 -7.39
CA ARG A 154 1.34 -7.99 -8.64
C ARG A 154 0.02 -8.00 -9.39
N ALA A 155 -0.01 -7.44 -10.60
CA ALA A 155 -1.17 -7.49 -11.46
C ALA A 155 -0.76 -8.00 -12.85
N GLU A 156 -1.26 -9.17 -13.21
CA GLU A 156 -0.96 -9.83 -14.48
C GLU A 156 -2.25 -10.14 -15.23
N ALA A 157 -2.29 -9.74 -16.49
CA ALA A 157 -3.36 -10.03 -17.43
C ALA A 157 -2.78 -10.82 -18.62
N THR A 158 -3.14 -12.09 -18.72
CA THR A 158 -2.61 -13.01 -19.72
C THR A 158 -3.79 -13.69 -20.43
N PRO A 159 -4.16 -13.25 -21.64
CA PRO A 159 -5.17 -13.93 -22.42
C PRO A 159 -4.61 -15.26 -22.94
N ASP A 160 -5.48 -16.21 -23.16
CA ASP A 160 -5.15 -17.47 -23.82
C ASP A 160 -5.10 -17.31 -25.36
N THR A 161 -4.83 -18.36 -26.08
CA THR A 161 -4.70 -18.35 -27.53
C THR A 161 -6.06 -18.10 -28.22
N ALA A 162 -6.25 -16.90 -28.77
CA ALA A 162 -7.43 -16.55 -29.53
C ALA A 162 -7.07 -15.75 -30.79
N ALA A 163 -7.98 -15.70 -31.76
CA ALA A 163 -7.80 -14.91 -32.98
C ALA A 163 -7.67 -13.40 -32.71
N PHE A 164 -8.32 -12.90 -31.64
CA PHE A 164 -8.22 -11.54 -31.13
C PHE A 164 -7.93 -11.60 -29.63
N GLY A 165 -6.78 -11.13 -29.23
CA GLY A 165 -6.40 -11.10 -27.80
C GLY A 165 -6.17 -9.67 -27.33
N ALA A 166 -6.83 -9.27 -26.25
CA ALA A 166 -6.56 -8.00 -25.59
C ALA A 166 -6.31 -8.21 -24.10
N SER A 167 -5.27 -7.58 -23.58
CA SER A 167 -5.03 -7.59 -22.14
C SER A 167 -4.84 -6.18 -21.58
N LEU A 168 -5.39 -5.95 -20.40
CA LEU A 168 -5.23 -4.70 -19.66
C LEU A 168 -4.81 -5.02 -18.23
N ALA A 169 -3.65 -4.52 -17.82
CA ALA A 169 -3.24 -4.53 -16.43
C ALA A 169 -3.13 -3.09 -15.91
N VAL A 170 -3.81 -2.80 -14.83
CA VAL A 170 -3.80 -1.47 -14.20
C VAL A 170 -3.40 -1.63 -12.74
N SER A 171 -2.45 -0.80 -12.29
CA SER A 171 -1.99 -0.74 -10.90
C SER A 171 -2.03 0.70 -10.42
N VAL A 172 -2.75 0.95 -9.33
CA VAL A 172 -2.74 2.24 -8.63
C VAL A 172 -2.24 1.99 -7.21
N VAL A 173 -1.09 2.56 -6.86
CA VAL A 173 -0.46 2.34 -5.55
C VAL A 173 -0.23 3.69 -4.86
N ARG A 174 -0.73 3.80 -3.64
CA ARG A 174 -0.54 4.96 -2.78
C ARG A 174 0.06 4.52 -1.45
N ILE A 175 1.22 5.10 -1.11
CA ILE A 175 1.96 4.77 0.10
C ILE A 175 2.25 6.07 0.85
N ASP A 176 1.90 6.09 2.13
CA ASP A 176 2.26 7.19 3.03
C ASP A 176 2.96 6.63 4.28
N THR A 177 4.19 7.07 4.49
CA THR A 177 5.03 6.64 5.60
C THR A 177 5.58 7.87 6.31
N ALA A 178 5.24 8.05 7.58
CA ALA A 178 5.66 9.23 8.30
C ALA A 178 6.01 8.96 9.76
N ALA A 179 7.17 9.49 10.19
CA ALA A 179 7.56 9.61 11.59
C ALA A 179 7.78 11.10 11.88
N GLU A 180 6.80 11.75 12.52
CA GLU A 180 6.74 13.21 12.60
C GLU A 180 6.44 13.73 14.01
N ILE A 181 7.10 14.84 14.36
CA ILE A 181 6.76 15.69 15.50
C ILE A 181 6.28 17.02 14.92
N ALA A 182 5.03 17.41 15.21
CA ALA A 182 4.38 18.54 14.56
C ALA A 182 3.55 19.39 15.55
N GLY A 183 2.99 20.49 15.06
CA GLY A 183 2.18 21.40 15.86
C GLY A 183 3.01 22.08 16.96
N ASP A 184 2.37 22.38 18.09
CA ASP A 184 3.03 22.99 19.25
C ASP A 184 3.61 21.94 20.23
N ALA A 185 3.85 20.71 19.74
CA ALA A 185 4.39 19.61 20.53
C ALA A 185 5.78 19.93 21.09
N ARG A 186 6.03 19.50 22.33
CA ARG A 186 7.30 19.66 23.01
C ARG A 186 7.88 18.30 23.37
N VAL A 187 9.03 17.97 22.78
CA VAL A 187 9.72 16.72 23.06
C VAL A 187 11.08 17.00 23.65
N GLN A 188 11.32 16.46 24.82
CA GLN A 188 12.61 16.50 25.49
C GLN A 188 13.11 15.06 25.65
N ALA A 189 14.30 14.76 25.14
CA ALA A 189 14.87 13.41 25.19
C ALA A 189 16.38 13.42 25.41
N GLY A 190 16.90 12.34 25.99
CA GLY A 190 18.36 12.10 26.04
C GLY A 190 18.90 11.90 24.62
N SER A 191 18.24 11.07 23.81
CA SER A 191 18.47 10.92 22.36
C SER A 191 17.14 10.73 21.64
N LEU A 192 17.04 11.19 20.41
CA LEU A 192 15.82 11.08 19.59
C LEU A 192 16.13 10.49 18.21
N GLY A 193 15.41 9.44 17.84
CA GLY A 193 15.42 8.86 16.50
C GLY A 193 14.03 8.91 15.85
N LEU A 194 13.96 9.43 14.63
CA LEU A 194 12.79 9.36 13.77
C LEU A 194 13.17 8.58 12.49
N ASP A 195 12.47 7.49 12.23
CA ASP A 195 12.78 6.59 11.12
C ASP A 195 11.50 6.30 10.31
N ALA A 196 11.53 6.60 9.03
CA ALA A 196 10.44 6.28 8.11
C ALA A 196 11.00 5.47 6.94
N ARG A 197 10.42 4.28 6.70
CA ARG A 197 10.91 3.37 5.65
C ARG A 197 9.78 2.83 4.81
N THR A 198 9.97 2.85 3.50
CA THR A 198 9.08 2.25 2.52
C THR A 198 9.82 1.22 1.68
N ALA A 199 9.29 0.00 1.64
CA ALA A 199 9.69 -1.04 0.69
C ALA A 199 8.50 -1.35 -0.22
N ALA A 200 8.67 -1.19 -1.54
CA ALA A 200 7.62 -1.47 -2.51
C ALA A 200 8.15 -2.35 -3.65
N ASP A 201 7.48 -3.47 -3.88
CA ASP A 201 7.69 -4.35 -5.03
C ASP A 201 6.40 -4.35 -5.87
N ILE A 202 6.48 -3.78 -7.06
CA ILE A 202 5.33 -3.61 -7.96
C ILE A 202 5.64 -4.26 -9.28
N THR A 203 4.93 -5.36 -9.56
CA THR A 203 5.01 -6.10 -10.82
C THR A 203 3.71 -5.92 -11.59
N LEU A 204 3.81 -5.40 -12.80
CA LEU A 204 2.68 -5.21 -13.70
C LEU A 204 2.98 -5.84 -15.05
N ARG A 205 2.10 -6.73 -15.50
CA ARG A 205 2.26 -7.43 -16.77
C ARG A 205 0.94 -7.51 -17.51
N ALA A 206 0.96 -7.06 -18.76
CA ALA A 206 -0.08 -7.36 -19.73
C ALA A 206 0.60 -8.08 -20.90
N ALA A 207 0.13 -9.27 -21.25
CA ALA A 207 0.68 -10.04 -22.34
C ALA A 207 -0.36 -10.18 -23.44
N ALA A 208 0.06 -9.99 -24.69
CA ALA A 208 -0.69 -10.41 -25.86
C ALA A 208 -0.42 -11.90 -26.15
N THR A 209 -1.26 -12.58 -26.88
CA THR A 209 -1.15 -14.00 -27.19
C THR A 209 0.21 -14.37 -27.82
N GLU A 210 0.88 -15.38 -27.27
CA GLU A 210 2.21 -15.82 -27.75
C GLU A 210 2.24 -16.40 -29.17
N GLY A 211 1.11 -16.84 -29.71
CA GLY A 211 1.04 -17.50 -31.03
C GLY A 211 0.61 -16.58 -32.17
N GLY A 212 0.37 -15.30 -31.91
CA GLY A 212 -0.35 -14.46 -32.87
C GLY A 212 -1.79 -14.97 -33.07
N ALA A 213 -2.67 -14.12 -33.57
CA ALA A 213 -4.02 -14.54 -33.85
C ALA A 213 -4.05 -15.53 -35.01
N THR A 214 -4.75 -16.64 -34.86
CA THR A 214 -5.11 -17.48 -36.00
C THR A 214 -5.95 -16.64 -36.98
N ALA A 215 -5.62 -16.66 -38.26
CA ALA A 215 -6.37 -15.92 -39.25
C ALA A 215 -7.88 -16.26 -39.13
N PRO A 216 -8.79 -15.26 -39.13
CA PRO A 216 -10.20 -15.53 -39.07
C PRO A 216 -10.61 -16.46 -40.22
N ALA A 217 -11.61 -17.30 -39.96
CA ALA A 217 -12.14 -18.17 -41.01
C ALA A 217 -12.55 -17.34 -42.23
N GLU A 218 -12.18 -17.80 -43.41
CA GLU A 218 -12.50 -17.15 -44.70
C GLU A 218 -14.02 -16.90 -44.80
N GLY A 219 -14.44 -15.67 -45.13
CA GLY A 219 -15.83 -15.27 -45.18
C GLY A 219 -16.52 -14.96 -43.84
N SER A 220 -15.79 -15.00 -42.71
CA SER A 220 -16.35 -14.55 -41.42
C SER A 220 -16.60 -13.04 -41.40
N LYS A 221 -17.54 -12.58 -40.56
CA LYS A 221 -17.76 -11.12 -40.37
C LYS A 221 -16.50 -10.40 -39.95
N THR A 222 -15.63 -11.06 -39.20
CA THR A 222 -14.34 -10.55 -38.75
C THR A 222 -13.40 -10.35 -39.94
N GLN A 223 -13.34 -11.32 -40.88
CA GLN A 223 -12.54 -11.16 -42.09
C GLN A 223 -13.06 -10.00 -42.94
N GLN A 224 -14.41 -9.87 -43.10
CA GLN A 224 -15.00 -8.74 -43.82
C GLN A 224 -14.67 -7.38 -43.21
N TYR A 225 -14.57 -7.28 -41.89
CA TYR A 225 -14.12 -6.05 -41.19
C TYR A 225 -12.62 -5.77 -41.44
N LEU A 226 -11.78 -6.79 -41.46
CA LEU A 226 -10.34 -6.65 -41.70
C LEU A 226 -10.01 -6.32 -43.16
N ASP A 227 -10.85 -6.78 -44.09
CA ASP A 227 -10.73 -6.50 -45.53
C ASP A 227 -11.30 -5.13 -45.93
N ASP A 228 -12.03 -4.46 -45.03
CA ASP A 228 -12.56 -3.13 -45.27
C ASP A 228 -11.44 -2.07 -45.13
N PRO A 229 -11.12 -1.36 -46.22
CA PRO A 229 -10.03 -0.35 -46.18
C PRO A 229 -10.29 0.82 -45.22
N ALA A 230 -11.53 0.99 -44.73
CA ALA A 230 -11.90 2.00 -43.76
C ALA A 230 -11.47 1.62 -42.30
N TYR A 231 -11.30 0.32 -42.02
CA TYR A 231 -11.05 -0.20 -40.68
C TYR A 231 -9.80 -1.09 -40.56
N GLY A 232 -9.29 -1.63 -41.63
CA GLY A 232 -8.25 -2.64 -41.65
C GLY A 232 -6.87 -2.12 -42.09
N GLN A 233 -6.00 -1.76 -41.16
CA GLN A 233 -4.57 -1.81 -41.42
C GLN A 233 -4.05 -3.15 -40.85
N GLN A 234 -3.87 -4.12 -41.75
CA GLN A 234 -3.31 -5.42 -41.38
C GLN A 234 -1.78 -5.32 -41.26
N ALA A 235 -1.25 -5.69 -40.09
CA ALA A 235 0.18 -5.99 -39.98
C ALA A 235 0.40 -7.43 -40.47
N THR A 236 1.17 -7.59 -41.55
CA THR A 236 1.59 -8.89 -42.02
C THR A 236 2.94 -9.27 -41.41
N THR A 237 3.04 -10.46 -40.82
CA THR A 237 4.30 -11.06 -40.39
C THR A 237 4.73 -12.11 -41.42
N SER A 238 5.96 -12.61 -41.28
CA SER A 238 6.48 -13.69 -42.15
C SER A 238 5.70 -15.02 -42.07
N GLU A 239 4.76 -15.15 -41.13
CA GLU A 239 3.97 -16.36 -40.89
C GLU A 239 2.43 -16.18 -41.09
N GLY A 240 1.98 -15.02 -41.57
CA GLY A 240 0.57 -14.79 -41.89
C GLY A 240 0.00 -13.45 -41.44
N THR A 241 -1.33 -13.30 -41.62
CA THR A 241 -2.08 -12.09 -41.25
C THR A 241 -2.29 -12.01 -39.76
N VAL A 242 -1.78 -10.97 -39.10
CA VAL A 242 -2.03 -10.70 -37.66
C VAL A 242 -3.32 -9.93 -37.51
N SER A 243 -4.33 -10.53 -36.94
CA SER A 243 -5.51 -9.84 -36.48
C SER A 243 -5.26 -9.16 -35.12
N VAL A 244 -5.92 -8.08 -34.83
CA VAL A 244 -5.64 -7.12 -33.74
C VAL A 244 -5.31 -7.79 -32.40
N VAL A 245 -4.07 -7.59 -31.93
CA VAL A 245 -3.60 -8.00 -30.62
C VAL A 245 -3.13 -6.75 -29.87
N GLY A 246 -3.62 -6.54 -28.65
CA GLY A 246 -3.26 -5.40 -27.85
C GLY A 246 -2.98 -5.77 -26.39
N ALA A 247 -1.86 -5.28 -25.86
CA ALA A 247 -1.57 -5.38 -24.42
C ALA A 247 -1.24 -3.99 -23.87
N LEU A 248 -1.89 -3.61 -22.79
CA LEU A 248 -1.66 -2.32 -22.14
C LEU A 248 -1.43 -2.51 -20.63
N ALA A 249 -0.30 -2.03 -20.14
CA ALA A 249 0.03 -2.00 -18.73
C ALA A 249 0.15 -0.55 -18.26
N ILE A 250 -0.62 -0.17 -17.23
CA ILE A 250 -0.65 1.19 -16.68
C ILE A 250 -0.36 1.12 -15.19
N SER A 251 0.69 1.83 -14.72
CA SER A 251 1.01 1.96 -13.29
C SER A 251 0.98 3.43 -12.87
N ASP A 252 0.25 3.72 -11.79
CA ASP A 252 0.30 5.00 -11.07
C ASP A 252 0.79 4.73 -9.65
N LEU A 253 2.01 5.18 -9.35
CA LEU A 253 2.63 5.05 -8.03
C LEU A 253 2.84 6.42 -7.40
N VAL A 254 2.21 6.62 -6.24
CA VAL A 254 2.48 7.77 -5.38
C VAL A 254 2.99 7.26 -4.04
N SER A 255 4.24 7.57 -3.72
CA SER A 255 4.87 7.21 -2.45
C SER A 255 5.40 8.46 -1.76
N SER A 256 5.11 8.59 -0.48
CA SER A 256 5.64 9.64 0.39
C SER A 256 6.27 9.00 1.62
N THR A 257 7.54 9.32 1.87
CA THR A 257 8.28 8.85 3.05
C THR A 257 8.89 10.05 3.74
N ARG A 258 8.57 10.27 5.01
CA ARG A 258 8.97 11.46 5.76
C ARG A 258 9.37 11.13 7.18
N ALA A 259 10.54 11.63 7.60
CA ALA A 259 10.93 11.66 9.00
C ALA A 259 11.32 13.10 9.35
N GLY A 260 10.68 13.70 10.35
CA GLY A 260 10.94 15.11 10.58
C GLY A 260 10.29 15.73 11.82
N VAL A 261 10.78 16.92 12.13
CA VAL A 261 10.24 17.82 13.14
C VAL A 261 9.75 19.08 12.44
N ASP A 262 8.48 19.42 12.59
CA ASP A 262 7.89 20.63 12.02
C ASP A 262 8.46 21.89 12.69
N SER A 263 8.44 23.01 11.98
CA SER A 263 8.96 24.30 12.44
C SER A 263 8.27 24.88 13.68
N THR A 264 7.05 24.46 13.98
CA THR A 264 6.30 24.87 15.18
C THR A 264 6.59 24.01 16.40
N ALA A 265 7.07 22.79 16.22
CA ALA A 265 7.40 21.88 17.29
C ALA A 265 8.72 22.28 18.00
N GLN A 266 8.77 22.05 19.31
CA GLN A 266 9.97 22.31 20.10
C GLN A 266 10.62 20.98 20.51
N THR A 267 11.81 20.73 20.01
CA THR A 267 12.55 19.50 20.32
C THR A 267 13.87 19.85 21.02
N THR A 268 14.09 19.29 22.19
CA THR A 268 15.35 19.44 22.95
C THR A 268 15.96 18.07 23.15
N VAL A 269 17.16 17.86 22.60
CA VAL A 269 17.88 16.59 22.65
C VAL A 269 19.26 16.82 23.29
N ALA A 270 19.57 16.09 24.38
CA ALA A 270 20.83 16.23 25.07
C ALA A 270 21.98 15.49 24.35
N GLY A 271 21.66 14.43 23.60
CA GLY A 271 22.62 13.58 22.88
C GLY A 271 22.39 13.58 21.37
N ALA A 272 22.23 12.41 20.77
CA ALA A 272 22.06 12.25 19.32
C ALA A 272 20.63 12.56 18.86
N LEU A 273 20.51 13.26 17.73
CA LEU A 273 19.30 13.39 16.93
C LEU A 273 19.55 12.68 15.60
N ASP A 274 18.75 11.65 15.30
CA ASP A 274 18.81 10.88 14.06
C ASP A 274 17.47 10.97 13.32
N LEU A 275 17.49 11.40 12.06
CA LEU A 275 16.34 11.52 11.18
C LEU A 275 16.62 10.75 9.89
N GLN A 276 15.84 9.68 9.62
CA GLN A 276 16.00 8.82 8.45
C GLN A 276 14.66 8.69 7.70
N ALA A 277 14.69 8.87 6.37
CA ALA A 277 13.55 8.68 5.48
C ALA A 277 13.96 8.04 4.16
#